data_ee91fe70f6303036aff1c774018b875e
#
_entry.id   ee91fe70f6303036aff1c774018b875e
#
_cell.length_a   1.000
_cell.length_b   1.000
_cell.length_c   1.000
_cell.angle_alpha   90.00
_cell.angle_beta   90.00
_cell.angle_gamma   90.00
#
_symmetry.space_group_name_H-M   'P 1'
#
loop_
_entity.id
_entity.type
_entity.pdbx_description
1 polymer ?
#
loop_
_entity_poly.entity_id
_entity_poly.type
_entity_poly.pdbx_seq_one_letter_code
_entity_poly.pdbx_strand_id
1 'polypeptide(L)'
;ASLWLFGILTSEMHMVWVRTVGGRLETRYRYSAGLCYNTFPFPSISDTKKSEIEEAATNVLLARENYPEKTLADLYDPEKMPEDLRAAHEELDAIVESCYPGAPFPNDEARLECLFKLYEKMTANK
;
A
#
# COMPACT_ATOMS: atom_id res chain seq x y z
N ALA A 1 14.70 6.44 5.06
CA ALA A 1 13.74 5.88 4.11
C ALA A 1 13.09 7.01 3.32
N SER A 2 12.80 6.76 2.08
CA SER A 2 12.16 7.77 1.25
C SER A 2 10.65 7.81 1.49
N LEU A 3 10.08 8.99 1.29
CA LEU A 3 8.66 9.21 1.50
C LEU A 3 7.81 8.47 0.46
N TRP A 4 8.31 8.32 -0.76
CA TRP A 4 7.58 7.57 -1.78
C TRP A 4 7.50 6.08 -1.43
N LEU A 5 8.54 5.54 -0.81
CA LEU A 5 8.51 4.15 -0.35
C LEU A 5 7.46 3.98 0.76
N PHE A 6 7.43 4.91 1.71
CA PHE A 6 6.39 4.93 2.73
C PHE A 6 5.00 4.93 2.10
N GLY A 7 4.81 5.74 1.05
CA GLY A 7 3.53 5.80 0.34
C GLY A 7 3.12 4.46 -0.24
N ILE A 8 4.05 3.77 -0.89
CA ILE A 8 3.76 2.45 -1.46
C ILE A 8 3.43 1.44 -0.37
N LEU A 9 4.23 1.42 0.70
CA LEU A 9 4.05 0.45 1.79
C LEU A 9 2.75 0.69 2.57
N THR A 10 2.22 1.90 2.52
CA THR A 10 0.97 2.26 3.18
C THR A 10 -0.24 2.02 2.29
N SER A 11 -0.03 1.83 0.99
CA SER A 11 -1.10 1.71 0.00
C SER A 11 -1.88 0.40 0.11
N GLU A 12 -3.08 0.39 -0.43
CA GLU A 12 -3.91 -0.81 -0.45
C GLU A 12 -3.27 -1.95 -1.25
N MET A 13 -2.53 -1.63 -2.31
CA MET A 13 -1.80 -2.65 -3.07
C MET A 13 -0.87 -3.45 -2.15
N HIS A 14 -0.11 -2.76 -1.30
CA HIS A 14 0.78 -3.45 -0.39
C HIS A 14 0.01 -4.13 0.74
N MET A 15 -1.02 -3.48 1.26
CA MET A 15 -1.80 -4.04 2.37
C MET A 15 -2.52 -5.33 1.99
N VAL A 16 -3.07 -5.41 0.78
CA VAL A 16 -3.72 -6.64 0.33
C VAL A 16 -2.71 -7.77 0.18
N TRP A 17 -1.49 -7.45 -0.26
CA TRP A 17 -0.40 -8.43 -0.35
C TRP A 17 -0.02 -8.95 1.04
N VAL A 18 0.14 -8.03 1.99
CA VAL A 18 0.48 -8.39 3.38
C VAL A 18 -0.57 -9.31 3.98
N ARG A 19 -1.85 -8.95 3.83
CA ARG A 19 -2.94 -9.76 4.37
C ARG A 19 -2.97 -11.17 3.77
N THR A 20 -2.67 -11.28 2.49
CA THR A 20 -2.73 -12.56 1.78
C THR A 20 -1.52 -13.42 2.06
N VAL A 21 -0.33 -12.87 1.93
CA VAL A 21 0.93 -13.59 2.15
C VAL A 21 1.16 -13.83 3.64
N GLY A 22 0.96 -12.79 4.45
CA GLY A 22 1.16 -12.88 5.89
C GLY A 22 0.16 -13.81 6.56
N GLY A 23 -1.07 -13.86 6.05
CA GLY A 23 -2.09 -14.74 6.61
C GLY A 23 -1.74 -16.22 6.53
N ARG A 24 -0.93 -16.59 5.55
CA ARG A 24 -0.49 -17.98 5.41
C ARG A 24 0.63 -18.32 6.40
N LEU A 25 1.23 -17.31 7.02
CA LEU A 25 2.36 -17.47 7.91
C LEU A 25 2.06 -16.93 9.30
N GLU A 26 0.80 -16.91 9.69
CA GLU A 26 0.38 -16.30 10.94
C GLU A 26 1.07 -16.87 12.18
N THR A 27 1.47 -18.14 12.14
CA THR A 27 2.20 -18.75 13.23
C THR A 27 3.67 -18.35 13.27
N ARG A 28 4.12 -17.65 12.22
CA ARG A 28 5.53 -17.23 12.07
C ARG A 28 5.60 -15.77 11.69
N TYR A 29 4.78 -14.97 12.31
CA TYR A 29 4.63 -13.57 11.91
C TYR A 29 5.95 -12.78 11.90
N ARG A 30 6.96 -13.21 12.65
CA ARG A 30 8.26 -12.55 12.61
C ARG A 30 8.87 -12.55 11.22
N TYR A 31 8.61 -13.60 10.47
CA TYR A 31 9.15 -13.73 9.13
C TYR A 31 8.24 -13.15 8.09
N SER A 32 6.95 -12.99 8.42
CA SER A 32 5.99 -12.55 7.43
C SER A 32 6.23 -11.12 6.96
N ALA A 33 6.71 -10.24 7.82
CA ALA A 33 7.02 -8.87 7.42
C ALA A 33 8.14 -8.83 6.39
N GLY A 34 9.25 -9.56 6.64
CA GLY A 34 10.34 -9.65 5.69
C GLY A 34 9.92 -10.35 4.40
N LEU A 35 9.16 -11.44 4.51
CA LEU A 35 8.67 -12.15 3.36
C LEU A 35 7.73 -11.27 2.53
N CYS A 36 6.83 -10.55 3.18
CA CYS A 36 5.91 -9.65 2.49
C CYS A 36 6.66 -8.55 1.73
N TYR A 37 7.66 -7.96 2.35
CA TYR A 37 8.46 -6.92 1.72
C TYR A 37 9.28 -7.48 0.56
N ASN A 38 9.97 -8.58 0.80
CA ASN A 38 10.91 -9.14 -0.19
C ASN A 38 10.23 -9.77 -1.39
N THR A 39 8.99 -10.21 -1.25
CA THR A 39 8.25 -10.83 -2.35
C THR A 39 7.31 -9.86 -3.05
N PHE A 40 7.05 -8.69 -2.45
CA PHE A 40 6.10 -7.74 -3.02
C PHE A 40 6.58 -7.23 -4.37
N PRO A 41 5.73 -7.34 -5.42
CA PRO A 41 6.11 -6.79 -6.73
C PRO A 41 5.98 -5.26 -6.73
N PHE A 42 7.11 -4.59 -6.48
CA PHE A 42 7.13 -3.13 -6.54
C PHE A 42 6.92 -2.68 -7.98
N PRO A 43 6.17 -1.59 -8.18
CA PRO A 43 5.93 -1.10 -9.54
C PRO A 43 7.15 -0.34 -10.07
N SER A 44 7.24 -0.26 -11.40
CA SER A 44 8.23 0.63 -12.03
C SER A 44 7.72 2.06 -11.89
N ILE A 45 8.54 2.94 -11.32
CA ILE A 45 8.10 4.29 -10.97
C ILE A 45 9.01 5.33 -11.61
N SER A 46 8.40 6.25 -12.39
CA SER A 46 9.11 7.38 -12.94
C SER A 46 9.36 8.42 -11.84
N ASP A 47 10.25 9.37 -12.10
CA ASP A 47 10.50 10.44 -11.15
C ASP A 47 9.26 11.29 -10.91
N THR A 48 8.44 11.49 -11.94
CA THR A 48 7.17 12.21 -11.80
C THR A 48 6.24 11.47 -10.85
N LYS A 49 6.13 10.16 -11.01
CA LYS A 49 5.28 9.36 -10.13
C LYS A 49 5.79 9.34 -8.69
N LYS A 50 7.12 9.29 -8.51
CA LYS A 50 7.68 9.37 -7.16
C LYS A 50 7.26 10.66 -6.47
N SER A 51 7.31 11.79 -7.18
CA SER A 51 6.89 13.07 -6.63
C SER A 51 5.42 13.08 -6.28
N GLU A 52 4.57 12.51 -7.14
CA GLU A 52 3.13 12.42 -6.87
C GLU A 52 2.85 11.58 -5.64
N ILE A 53 3.53 10.44 -5.50
CA ILE A 53 3.36 9.57 -4.35
C ILE A 53 3.83 10.26 -3.07
N GLU A 54 4.95 10.98 -3.15
CA GLU A 54 5.47 11.72 -1.99
C GLU A 54 4.48 12.79 -1.53
N GLU A 55 3.89 13.51 -2.46
CA GLU A 55 2.89 14.52 -2.13
C GLU A 55 1.67 13.89 -1.48
N ALA A 56 1.16 12.79 -2.05
CA ALA A 56 0.00 12.11 -1.49
C ALA A 56 0.31 11.50 -0.12
N ALA A 57 1.50 10.95 0.06
CA ALA A 57 1.91 10.41 1.37
C ALA A 57 2.03 11.52 2.41
N THR A 58 2.53 12.68 2.01
CA THR A 58 2.60 13.86 2.89
C THR A 58 1.19 14.26 3.34
N ASN A 59 0.24 14.25 2.41
CA ASN A 59 -1.14 14.59 2.74
C ASN A 59 -1.76 13.63 3.74
N VAL A 60 -1.41 12.34 3.67
CA VAL A 60 -1.84 11.35 4.67
C VAL A 60 -1.29 11.73 6.06
N LEU A 61 0.00 12.05 6.13
CA LEU A 61 0.61 12.42 7.40
C LEU A 61 0.03 13.70 7.98
N LEU A 62 -0.23 14.69 7.12
CA LEU A 62 -0.85 15.93 7.55
C LEU A 62 -2.27 15.72 8.06
N ALA A 63 -3.03 14.84 7.42
CA ALA A 63 -4.37 14.52 7.87
C ALA A 63 -4.34 13.87 9.25
N ARG A 64 -3.37 12.99 9.52
CA ARG A 64 -3.20 12.39 10.86
C ARG A 64 -2.94 13.45 11.92
N GLU A 65 -2.16 14.47 11.59
CA GLU A 65 -1.81 15.52 12.54
C GLU A 65 -3.00 16.36 12.99
N ASN A 66 -4.11 16.33 12.25
CA ASN A 66 -5.32 17.03 12.66
C ASN A 66 -5.99 16.41 13.89
N TYR A 67 -5.56 15.21 14.29
CA TYR A 67 -6.18 14.46 15.38
C TYR A 67 -5.14 13.98 16.39
N PRO A 68 -4.41 14.91 17.02
CA PRO A 68 -3.31 14.52 17.92
C PRO A 68 -3.76 13.76 19.16
N GLU A 69 -5.04 13.89 19.54
CA GLU A 69 -5.60 13.18 20.70
C GLU A 69 -6.03 11.75 20.39
N LYS A 70 -6.02 11.35 19.12
CA LYS A 70 -6.46 10.01 18.73
C LYS A 70 -5.27 9.08 18.51
N THR A 71 -5.47 7.80 18.86
CA THR A 71 -4.47 6.77 18.57
C THR A 71 -4.57 6.34 17.11
N LEU A 72 -3.53 5.65 16.62
CA LEU A 72 -3.60 5.10 15.26
C LEU A 72 -4.75 4.09 15.12
N ALA A 73 -5.01 3.32 16.19
CA ALA A 73 -6.12 2.37 16.17
C ALA A 73 -7.45 3.09 15.95
N ASP A 74 -7.65 4.23 16.60
CA ASP A 74 -8.87 5.02 16.41
C ASP A 74 -8.95 5.60 15.01
N LEU A 75 -7.83 6.14 14.50
CA LEU A 75 -7.81 6.74 13.17
C LEU A 75 -8.11 5.74 12.07
N TYR A 76 -7.69 4.49 12.24
CA TYR A 76 -7.85 3.47 11.22
C TYR A 76 -8.99 2.48 11.51
N ASP A 77 -9.82 2.77 12.50
CA ASP A 77 -11.06 2.04 12.71
C ASP A 77 -12.03 2.43 11.58
N PRO A 78 -12.53 1.48 10.79
CA PRO A 78 -13.41 1.81 9.66
C PRO A 78 -14.63 2.65 10.03
N GLU A 79 -15.11 2.52 11.26
CA GLU A 79 -16.27 3.28 11.72
C GLU A 79 -15.94 4.66 12.25
N LYS A 80 -14.67 4.89 12.62
CA LYS A 80 -14.23 6.15 13.24
C LYS A 80 -13.27 6.95 12.38
N MET A 81 -12.83 6.40 11.28
CA MET A 81 -11.83 7.04 10.42
C MET A 81 -12.32 8.39 9.93
N PRO A 82 -11.55 9.47 10.18
CA PRO A 82 -11.93 10.79 9.68
C PRO A 82 -11.99 10.84 8.16
N GLU A 83 -12.90 11.63 7.64
CA GLU A 83 -13.15 11.73 6.20
C GLU A 83 -11.94 12.29 5.44
N ASP A 84 -11.26 13.28 6.01
CA ASP A 84 -10.06 13.85 5.37
C ASP A 84 -8.93 12.82 5.28
N LEU A 85 -8.77 11.98 6.30
CA LEU A 85 -7.78 10.93 6.28
C LEU A 85 -8.13 9.86 5.25
N ARG A 86 -9.41 9.48 5.20
CA ARG A 86 -9.90 8.51 4.21
C ARG A 86 -9.66 9.01 2.79
N ALA A 87 -9.98 10.27 2.53
CA ALA A 87 -9.78 10.86 1.20
C ALA A 87 -8.31 10.91 0.83
N ALA A 88 -7.44 11.22 1.79
CA ALA A 88 -5.99 11.24 1.53
C ALA A 88 -5.47 9.86 1.16
N HIS A 89 -5.95 8.81 1.84
CA HIS A 89 -5.56 7.44 1.51
C HIS A 89 -6.10 7.00 0.16
N GLU A 90 -7.31 7.37 -0.18
CA GLU A 90 -7.88 7.03 -1.49
C GLU A 90 -7.08 7.65 -2.62
N GLU A 91 -6.65 8.90 -2.46
CA GLU A 91 -5.82 9.55 -3.45
C GLU A 91 -4.47 8.87 -3.58
N LEU A 92 -3.83 8.55 -2.46
CA LEU A 92 -2.57 7.82 -2.46
C LEU A 92 -2.71 6.48 -3.17
N ASP A 93 -3.76 5.73 -2.84
CA ASP A 93 -4.01 4.43 -3.45
C ASP A 93 -4.18 4.56 -4.97
N ALA A 94 -4.92 5.55 -5.44
CA ALA A 94 -5.13 5.75 -6.87
C ALA A 94 -3.81 6.00 -7.59
N ILE A 95 -2.94 6.82 -7.00
CA ILE A 95 -1.65 7.13 -7.61
C ILE A 95 -0.74 5.91 -7.64
N VAL A 96 -0.64 5.18 -6.52
CA VAL A 96 0.18 3.96 -6.47
C VAL A 96 -0.33 2.93 -7.47
N GLU A 97 -1.64 2.71 -7.52
CA GLU A 97 -2.22 1.72 -8.43
C GLU A 97 -2.02 2.09 -9.89
N SER A 98 -1.96 3.38 -10.20
CA SER A 98 -1.71 3.84 -11.58
C SER A 98 -0.33 3.42 -12.09
N CYS A 99 0.58 3.03 -11.21
CA CYS A 99 1.91 2.54 -11.59
C CYS A 99 1.89 1.07 -12.02
N TYR A 100 0.77 0.39 -11.84
CA TYR A 100 0.63 -1.02 -12.19
C TYR A 100 -0.20 -1.19 -13.46
N PRO A 101 0.07 -2.24 -14.26
CA PRO A 101 -0.76 -2.51 -15.44
C PRO A 101 -2.16 -2.95 -15.02
N GLY A 102 -3.15 -2.51 -15.77
CA GLY A 102 -4.54 -2.92 -15.53
C GLY A 102 -5.33 -2.03 -14.60
N ALA A 103 -4.71 -0.99 -14.05
CA ALA A 103 -5.41 -0.06 -13.18
C ALA A 103 -6.43 0.78 -13.98
N PRO A 104 -7.49 1.27 -13.34
CA PRO A 104 -7.81 1.12 -11.93
C PRO A 104 -8.38 -0.26 -11.60
N PHE A 105 -8.21 -0.67 -10.33
CA PHE A 105 -8.67 -1.99 -9.88
C PHE A 105 -10.01 -1.84 -9.13
N PRO A 106 -11.02 -2.64 -9.51
CA PRO A 106 -12.35 -2.50 -8.89
C PRO A 106 -12.42 -3.06 -7.47
N ASN A 107 -11.50 -3.98 -7.11
CA ASN A 107 -11.53 -4.64 -5.81
C ASN A 107 -10.18 -5.27 -5.52
N ASP A 108 -10.07 -5.86 -4.32
CA ASP A 108 -8.82 -6.48 -3.88
C ASP A 108 -8.47 -7.74 -4.67
N GLU A 109 -9.47 -8.47 -5.17
CA GLU A 109 -9.19 -9.64 -6.01
C GLU A 109 -8.45 -9.24 -7.27
N ALA A 110 -8.86 -8.13 -7.90
CA ALA A 110 -8.19 -7.62 -9.09
C ALA A 110 -6.78 -7.16 -8.77
N ARG A 111 -6.58 -6.54 -7.60
CA ARG A 111 -5.25 -6.13 -7.16
C ARG A 111 -4.34 -7.34 -6.98
N LEU A 112 -4.83 -8.38 -6.30
CA LEU A 112 -4.06 -9.60 -6.09
C LEU A 112 -3.73 -10.31 -7.39
N GLU A 113 -4.68 -10.37 -8.32
CA GLU A 113 -4.42 -10.99 -9.61
C GLU A 113 -3.26 -10.30 -10.33
N CYS A 114 -3.25 -8.98 -10.33
CA CYS A 114 -2.16 -8.20 -10.90
C CYS A 114 -0.84 -8.52 -10.21
N LEU A 115 -0.83 -8.51 -8.88
CA LEU A 115 0.38 -8.75 -8.10
C LEU A 115 0.92 -10.16 -8.31
N PHE A 116 0.08 -11.18 -8.32
CA PHE A 116 0.54 -12.53 -8.51
C PHE A 116 1.08 -12.76 -9.93
N LYS A 117 0.50 -12.12 -10.93
CA LYS A 117 1.05 -12.20 -12.28
C LYS A 117 2.45 -11.59 -12.35
N LEU A 118 2.65 -10.47 -11.68
CA LEU A 118 3.97 -9.83 -11.63
C LEU A 118 4.95 -10.68 -10.83
N TYR A 119 4.50 -11.26 -9.73
CA TYR A 119 5.34 -12.13 -8.91
C TYR A 119 5.80 -13.34 -9.72
N GLU A 120 4.91 -13.95 -10.50
CA GLU A 120 5.28 -15.07 -11.36
C GLU A 120 6.36 -14.69 -12.36
N LYS A 121 6.26 -13.50 -12.95
CA LYS A 121 7.28 -13.02 -13.90
C LYS A 121 8.61 -12.80 -13.21
N MET A 122 8.59 -12.28 -11.99
CA MET A 122 9.80 -12.03 -11.22
C MET A 122 10.53 -13.32 -10.90
N THR A 123 9.77 -14.37 -10.56
CA THR A 123 10.35 -15.66 -10.15
C THR A 123 10.66 -16.57 -11.32
N ALA A 124 9.99 -16.40 -12.44
CA ALA A 124 10.21 -17.23 -13.62
C ALA A 124 11.58 -17.02 -14.25
N ASN A 125 12.21 -15.86 -14.00
CA ASN A 125 13.49 -15.51 -14.57
C ASN A 125 14.69 -15.91 -13.73
N LYS A 126 14.48 -16.69 -12.70
CA LYS A 126 15.55 -17.14 -11.81
C LYS A 126 16.09 -18.50 -12.18
#